data_291182fc8f864e72785065a056a27ffb
#
_entry.id   291182fc8f864e72785065a056a27ffb
#
_cell.length_a   1.000
_cell.length_b   1.000
_cell.length_c   1.000
_cell.angle_alpha   90.00
_cell.angle_beta   90.00
_cell.angle_gamma   90.00
#
_symmetry.space_group_name_H-M   'P 1'
#
loop_
_entity.id
_entity.type
_entity.pdbx_description
1 polymer ?
#
loop_
_entity_poly.entity_id
_entity_poly.type
_entity_poly.pdbx_seq_one_letter_code
_entity_poly.pdbx_strand_id
1 'polypeptide(L)'
;MTGVQTCALPISSPDPDPATVDLYEFAPSPITEEQGNREPEGGEVVMMVDAALFAMDEILSKHPEALLYGQDVGRRLGGVFREAATLAAKHGDHRVFNTAIQEAYLVGSTIGRSATGTKPIVEIQFADYIWTGVNQLVSELSKSYYLTNGKWNVQTVIRIPIGAYGSGGPYHSGSIESSITAIKGIKVVYPSNAADMKGLLKGAFYDPNPVVMFEHKGLYWSKVPGTAAAKNIQPADDYIIPLGKARIFQHADAAKIDSGESMLVVTYGMGVHWALNASKSFPGQIEILDLRTLYPYDWDAIEASVKKHNKVFVLTEEPIMNSYAQAMAGRIGSELFKYLDAPVQMLGAKNLPAVPLNSGLEKAMLPNVEKVKAVMEELLGW
;
A
#
# COMPACT_ATOMS: atom_id res chain seq x y z
N MET A 1 -43.63 13.08 7.14
CA MET A 1 -43.64 11.84 7.95
C MET A 1 -43.42 12.23 9.39
N THR A 2 -44.28 11.83 10.27
CA THR A 2 -44.15 12.14 11.70
C THR A 2 -43.04 11.30 12.32
N GLY A 3 -42.26 11.82 13.27
CA GLY A 3 -41.14 11.13 13.90
C GLY A 3 -41.47 9.77 14.57
N VAL A 4 -42.76 9.50 14.77
CA VAL A 4 -43.29 8.21 15.27
C VAL A 4 -43.07 7.05 14.28
N GLN A 5 -43.13 7.29 12.96
CA GLN A 5 -42.87 6.26 11.95
C GLN A 5 -41.40 5.84 11.90
N THR A 6 -40.47 6.73 12.17
CA THR A 6 -39.03 6.46 12.14
C THR A 6 -38.59 5.62 13.33
N CYS A 7 -39.23 5.77 14.49
CA CYS A 7 -38.94 4.97 15.68
C CYS A 7 -39.59 3.57 15.65
N ALA A 8 -40.70 3.40 14.94
CA ALA A 8 -41.42 2.12 14.87
C ALA A 8 -40.77 1.11 13.90
N LEU A 9 -40.09 1.58 12.84
CA LEU A 9 -39.44 0.72 11.84
C LEU A 9 -38.35 -0.22 12.43
N PRO A 10 -37.44 0.24 13.30
CA PRO A 10 -36.46 -0.68 13.94
C PRO A 10 -37.12 -1.72 14.86
N ILE A 11 -38.21 -1.36 15.52
CA ILE A 11 -38.93 -2.27 16.46
C ILE A 11 -39.68 -3.35 15.70
N SER A 12 -40.22 -3.06 14.53
CA SER A 12 -40.98 -3.97 13.70
C SER A 12 -40.16 -4.73 12.66
N SER A 13 -38.85 -4.43 12.53
CA SER A 13 -37.97 -5.15 11.63
C SER A 13 -37.69 -6.56 12.16
N PRO A 14 -37.62 -7.58 11.27
CA PRO A 14 -37.17 -8.89 11.68
C PRO A 14 -35.71 -8.83 12.19
N ASP A 15 -35.38 -9.78 13.07
CA ASP A 15 -33.98 -9.93 13.49
C ASP A 15 -33.08 -10.18 12.28
N PRO A 16 -31.85 -9.61 12.27
CA PRO A 16 -30.91 -9.86 11.21
C PRO A 16 -30.46 -11.32 11.20
N ASP A 17 -30.21 -11.85 9.98
CA ASP A 17 -29.65 -13.18 9.83
C ASP A 17 -28.15 -13.17 10.19
N PRO A 18 -27.71 -13.94 11.22
CA PRO A 18 -26.30 -14.04 11.59
C PRO A 18 -25.36 -14.47 10.45
N ALA A 19 -25.87 -15.19 9.44
CA ALA A 19 -25.10 -15.59 8.26
C ALA A 19 -24.71 -14.41 7.35
N THR A 20 -25.24 -13.22 7.61
CA THR A 20 -24.94 -12.00 6.81
C THR A 20 -23.91 -11.08 7.46
N VAL A 21 -23.30 -11.50 8.57
CA VAL A 21 -22.42 -10.63 9.38
C VAL A 21 -21.18 -10.12 8.64
N ASP A 22 -20.69 -10.84 7.64
CA ASP A 22 -19.48 -10.54 6.86
C ASP A 22 -19.76 -10.01 5.43
N LEU A 23 -21.03 -9.89 5.02
CA LEU A 23 -21.38 -9.53 3.64
C LEU A 23 -20.94 -8.15 3.19
N TYR A 24 -20.77 -7.20 4.09
CA TYR A 24 -20.58 -5.78 3.75
C TYR A 24 -19.27 -5.21 4.28
N GLU A 25 -18.22 -6.02 4.41
CA GLU A 25 -16.89 -5.48 4.72
C GLU A 25 -16.41 -4.56 3.61
N PHE A 26 -16.55 -4.98 2.35
CA PHE A 26 -16.19 -4.21 1.17
C PHE A 26 -17.27 -4.22 0.09
N ALA A 27 -17.48 -3.08 -0.56
CA ALA A 27 -18.22 -3.02 -1.81
C ALA A 27 -17.41 -3.75 -2.92
N PRO A 28 -18.09 -4.47 -3.84
CA PRO A 28 -17.42 -5.19 -4.91
C PRO A 28 -16.56 -4.28 -5.79
N SER A 29 -15.30 -4.64 -6.01
CA SER A 29 -14.40 -3.91 -6.91
C SER A 29 -14.74 -4.20 -8.36
N PRO A 30 -14.84 -3.16 -9.25
CA PRO A 30 -15.06 -3.37 -10.67
C PRO A 30 -13.81 -3.87 -11.41
N ILE A 31 -12.62 -3.70 -10.81
CA ILE A 31 -11.35 -4.13 -11.39
C ILE A 31 -10.93 -5.43 -10.70
N THR A 32 -11.01 -6.55 -11.41
CA THR A 32 -10.71 -7.89 -10.90
C THR A 32 -9.46 -8.51 -11.53
N GLU A 33 -9.02 -7.97 -12.68
CA GLU A 33 -7.83 -8.42 -13.40
C GLU A 33 -6.96 -7.23 -13.79
N GLU A 34 -5.66 -7.46 -13.97
CA GLU A 34 -4.71 -6.46 -14.45
C GLU A 34 -5.06 -6.11 -15.91
N GLN A 35 -5.15 -4.80 -16.21
CA GLN A 35 -5.58 -4.27 -17.50
C GLN A 35 -4.49 -3.41 -18.11
N GLY A 36 -4.50 -3.30 -19.44
CA GLY A 36 -3.56 -2.46 -20.20
C GLY A 36 -2.16 -3.04 -20.30
N ASN A 37 -1.25 -2.26 -20.88
CA ASN A 37 0.12 -2.67 -21.09
C ASN A 37 1.06 -2.06 -20.04
N ARG A 38 1.69 -2.93 -19.24
CA ARG A 38 2.65 -2.54 -18.20
C ARG A 38 3.94 -1.95 -18.76
N GLU A 39 4.42 -2.47 -19.90
CA GLU A 39 5.72 -2.15 -20.48
C GLU A 39 5.57 -1.95 -22.00
N PRO A 40 4.93 -0.83 -22.45
CA PRO A 40 4.74 -0.58 -23.87
C PRO A 40 6.06 -0.44 -24.60
N GLU A 41 6.15 -1.00 -25.78
CA GLU A 41 7.33 -0.95 -26.62
C GLU A 41 7.68 0.51 -26.99
N GLY A 42 8.95 0.89 -26.84
CA GLY A 42 9.41 2.26 -27.10
C GLY A 42 9.06 3.29 -26.02
N GLY A 43 8.50 2.87 -24.90
CA GLY A 43 8.18 3.76 -23.78
C GLY A 43 9.42 4.31 -23.06
N GLU A 44 9.28 5.46 -22.43
CA GLU A 44 10.35 6.10 -21.64
C GLU A 44 10.42 5.49 -20.23
N VAL A 45 11.62 5.45 -19.65
CA VAL A 45 11.82 5.03 -18.25
C VAL A 45 11.46 6.19 -17.33
N VAL A 46 10.55 5.94 -16.38
CA VAL A 46 10.05 6.94 -15.43
C VAL A 46 10.33 6.54 -13.98
N MET A 47 10.34 7.52 -13.10
CA MET A 47 10.43 7.34 -11.65
C MET A 47 9.03 7.15 -11.03
N MET A 48 8.98 6.69 -9.78
CA MET A 48 7.69 6.53 -9.10
C MET A 48 6.94 7.86 -8.95
N VAL A 49 7.64 8.96 -8.72
CA VAL A 49 7.03 10.29 -8.63
C VAL A 49 6.37 10.72 -9.95
N ASP A 50 7.03 10.44 -11.08
CA ASP A 50 6.48 10.74 -12.41
C ASP A 50 5.27 9.85 -12.70
N ALA A 51 5.34 8.57 -12.35
CA ALA A 51 4.24 7.62 -12.51
C ALA A 51 3.00 8.03 -11.70
N ALA A 52 3.18 8.57 -10.48
CA ALA A 52 2.09 9.13 -9.69
C ALA A 52 1.48 10.38 -10.36
N LEU A 53 2.33 11.30 -10.84
CA LEU A 53 1.91 12.50 -11.56
C LEU A 53 1.08 12.14 -12.80
N PHE A 54 1.57 11.22 -13.64
CA PHE A 54 0.87 10.81 -14.86
C PHE A 54 -0.45 10.10 -14.57
N ALA A 55 -0.49 9.22 -13.55
CA ALA A 55 -1.72 8.56 -13.14
C ALA A 55 -2.79 9.57 -12.70
N MET A 56 -2.41 10.57 -11.88
CA MET A 56 -3.34 11.61 -11.44
C MET A 56 -3.78 12.53 -12.58
N ASP A 57 -2.88 12.87 -13.51
CA ASP A 57 -3.19 13.66 -14.69
C ASP A 57 -4.20 12.95 -15.60
N GLU A 58 -4.00 11.67 -15.85
CA GLU A 58 -4.92 10.83 -16.64
C GLU A 58 -6.29 10.69 -15.97
N ILE A 59 -6.31 10.47 -14.64
CA ILE A 59 -7.56 10.42 -13.87
C ILE A 59 -8.31 11.75 -13.98
N LEU A 60 -7.65 12.87 -13.69
CA LEU A 60 -8.26 14.20 -13.75
C LEU A 60 -8.72 14.57 -15.17
N SER A 61 -8.02 14.10 -16.20
CA SER A 61 -8.41 14.35 -17.61
C SER A 61 -9.66 13.57 -18.02
N LYS A 62 -9.83 12.35 -17.52
CA LYS A 62 -10.92 11.45 -17.89
C LYS A 62 -12.16 11.58 -16.99
N HIS A 63 -12.00 12.05 -15.76
CA HIS A 63 -13.01 12.05 -14.70
C HIS A 63 -13.26 13.45 -14.16
N PRO A 64 -14.29 14.17 -14.64
CA PRO A 64 -14.64 15.50 -14.14
C PRO A 64 -15.01 15.51 -12.65
N GLU A 65 -15.49 14.40 -12.10
CA GLU A 65 -15.82 14.20 -10.70
C GLU A 65 -14.58 14.01 -9.80
N ALA A 66 -13.39 13.77 -10.36
CA ALA A 66 -12.16 13.59 -9.59
C ALA A 66 -11.66 14.92 -9.02
N LEU A 67 -11.26 14.89 -7.76
CA LEU A 67 -10.63 16.01 -7.03
C LEU A 67 -9.29 15.55 -6.47
N LEU A 68 -8.31 16.43 -6.51
CA LEU A 68 -7.00 16.22 -5.87
C LEU A 68 -6.74 17.36 -4.88
N TYR A 69 -6.55 17.06 -3.60
CA TYR A 69 -6.25 18.08 -2.62
C TYR A 69 -5.41 17.59 -1.45
N GLY A 70 -4.78 18.54 -0.79
CA GLY A 70 -3.90 18.33 0.35
C GLY A 70 -3.40 19.65 0.88
N GLN A 71 -2.31 19.65 1.64
CA GLN A 71 -1.80 20.87 2.23
C GLN A 71 -0.95 21.69 1.24
N ASP A 72 -0.09 21.01 0.46
CA ASP A 72 0.83 21.65 -0.49
C ASP A 72 0.65 21.17 -1.94
N VAL A 73 -0.50 20.62 -2.28
CA VAL A 73 -0.79 19.97 -3.56
C VAL A 73 -1.08 20.98 -4.67
N GLY A 74 -1.82 22.03 -4.36
CA GLY A 74 -2.30 23.01 -5.34
C GLY A 74 -1.27 24.03 -5.78
N ARG A 75 -1.64 24.84 -6.82
CA ARG A 75 -0.86 25.95 -7.36
C ARG A 75 0.54 25.52 -7.83
N ARG A 76 1.59 26.24 -7.39
CA ARG A 76 2.98 25.96 -7.78
C ARG A 76 3.67 24.90 -6.93
N LEU A 77 3.09 24.51 -5.79
CA LEU A 77 3.71 23.58 -4.85
C LEU A 77 3.74 22.17 -5.42
N GLY A 78 2.61 21.63 -5.82
CA GLY A 78 2.52 20.36 -6.53
C GLY A 78 2.88 19.12 -5.70
N GLY A 79 2.58 19.13 -4.40
CA GLY A 79 2.95 18.09 -3.44
C GLY A 79 4.35 18.27 -2.87
N VAL A 80 4.62 17.66 -1.71
CA VAL A 80 5.93 17.73 -1.02
C VAL A 80 7.05 17.16 -1.87
N PHE A 81 6.76 16.13 -2.65
CA PHE A 81 7.71 15.44 -3.55
C PHE A 81 7.50 15.78 -5.03
N ARG A 82 6.66 16.76 -5.35
CA ARG A 82 6.37 17.23 -6.72
C ARG A 82 5.54 16.26 -7.57
N GLU A 83 4.91 15.28 -6.97
CA GLU A 83 4.05 14.28 -7.61
C GLU A 83 2.73 14.83 -8.16
N ALA A 84 2.34 16.05 -7.76
CA ALA A 84 1.20 16.78 -8.32
C ALA A 84 1.64 18.06 -9.07
N ALA A 85 2.90 18.17 -9.45
CA ALA A 85 3.44 19.34 -10.14
C ALA A 85 2.64 19.63 -11.42
N THR A 86 2.32 20.91 -11.66
CA THR A 86 1.58 21.38 -12.83
C THR A 86 0.08 21.03 -12.89
N LEU A 87 -0.43 20.07 -12.10
CA LEU A 87 -1.82 19.62 -12.19
C LEU A 87 -2.83 20.73 -11.89
N ALA A 88 -2.55 21.61 -10.92
CA ALA A 88 -3.42 22.76 -10.62
C ALA A 88 -3.48 23.76 -11.81
N ALA A 89 -2.36 23.98 -12.52
CA ALA A 89 -2.33 24.82 -13.70
C ALA A 89 -3.10 24.21 -14.87
N LYS A 90 -3.06 22.88 -15.02
CA LYS A 90 -3.73 22.15 -16.10
C LYS A 90 -5.23 21.96 -15.85
N HIS A 91 -5.62 21.57 -14.63
CA HIS A 91 -7.01 21.17 -14.30
C HIS A 91 -7.79 22.22 -13.51
N GLY A 92 -7.13 23.31 -13.10
CA GLY A 92 -7.72 24.42 -12.36
C GLY A 92 -7.75 24.23 -10.84
N ASP A 93 -7.70 25.35 -10.12
CA ASP A 93 -7.68 25.40 -8.65
C ASP A 93 -8.98 24.89 -8.00
N HIS A 94 -10.05 24.74 -8.75
CA HIS A 94 -11.33 24.16 -8.27
C HIS A 94 -11.28 22.63 -8.21
N ARG A 95 -10.32 22.01 -8.86
CA ARG A 95 -10.13 20.55 -8.88
C ARG A 95 -8.84 20.09 -8.19
N VAL A 96 -7.79 20.93 -8.25
CA VAL A 96 -6.48 20.64 -7.63
C VAL A 96 -6.13 21.81 -6.70
N PHE A 97 -6.28 21.64 -5.39
CA PHE A 97 -6.24 22.77 -4.46
C PHE A 97 -5.61 22.42 -3.10
N ASN A 98 -5.20 23.47 -2.40
CA ASN A 98 -4.70 23.36 -1.03
C ASN A 98 -5.83 23.50 -0.01
N THR A 99 -5.65 22.82 1.13
CA THR A 99 -6.44 22.99 2.34
C THR A 99 -5.63 23.70 3.42
N ALA A 100 -6.28 24.02 4.54
CA ALA A 100 -5.55 24.32 5.77
C ALA A 100 -4.81 23.06 6.28
N ILE A 101 -3.81 23.26 7.15
CA ILE A 101 -3.08 22.17 7.81
C ILE A 101 -4.00 21.52 8.85
N GLN A 102 -4.69 20.46 8.45
CA GLN A 102 -5.66 19.76 9.29
C GLN A 102 -5.96 18.38 8.68
N GLU A 103 -5.25 17.34 9.10
CA GLU A 103 -5.39 15.99 8.57
C GLU A 103 -6.75 15.36 8.87
N ALA A 104 -7.34 15.71 10.03
CA ALA A 104 -8.70 15.27 10.35
C ALA A 104 -9.73 15.82 9.35
N TYR A 105 -9.55 17.06 8.87
CA TYR A 105 -10.37 17.61 7.79
C TYR A 105 -10.09 16.92 6.45
N LEU A 106 -8.81 16.68 6.12
CA LEU A 106 -8.45 16.02 4.87
C LEU A 106 -9.15 14.66 4.76
N VAL A 107 -9.02 13.82 5.78
CA VAL A 107 -9.65 12.50 5.80
C VAL A 107 -11.19 12.62 5.89
N GLY A 108 -11.69 13.38 6.85
CA GLY A 108 -13.14 13.49 7.11
C GLY A 108 -13.94 14.13 5.97
N SER A 109 -13.36 15.09 5.24
CA SER A 109 -14.04 15.74 4.11
C SER A 109 -14.32 14.77 2.94
N THR A 110 -13.56 13.65 2.83
CA THR A 110 -13.76 12.67 1.78
C THR A 110 -15.13 12.00 1.82
N ILE A 111 -15.70 11.85 3.03
CA ILE A 111 -17.03 11.27 3.25
C ILE A 111 -18.10 12.11 2.57
N GLY A 112 -18.15 13.39 2.89
CA GLY A 112 -19.13 14.31 2.31
C GLY A 112 -18.95 14.49 0.80
N ARG A 113 -17.69 14.52 0.34
CA ARG A 113 -17.38 14.61 -1.09
C ARG A 113 -17.82 13.36 -1.84
N SER A 114 -17.53 12.17 -1.32
CA SER A 114 -18.01 10.92 -1.89
C SER A 114 -19.53 10.85 -1.92
N ALA A 115 -20.22 11.27 -0.86
CA ALA A 115 -21.68 11.32 -0.79
C ALA A 115 -22.32 12.26 -1.82
N THR A 116 -21.58 13.29 -2.28
CA THR A 116 -22.04 14.22 -3.33
C THR A 116 -21.62 13.80 -4.73
N GLY A 117 -21.06 12.59 -4.90
CA GLY A 117 -20.69 12.00 -6.19
C GLY A 117 -19.32 12.45 -6.71
N THR A 118 -18.50 13.14 -5.90
CA THR A 118 -17.11 13.41 -6.24
C THR A 118 -16.20 12.26 -5.78
N LYS A 119 -15.06 12.09 -6.45
CA LYS A 119 -14.07 11.07 -6.13
C LYS A 119 -12.77 11.74 -5.68
N PRO A 120 -12.59 11.92 -4.36
CA PRO A 120 -11.42 12.59 -3.84
C PRO A 120 -10.17 11.71 -3.85
N ILE A 121 -9.05 12.29 -4.29
CA ILE A 121 -7.69 11.83 -4.03
C ILE A 121 -7.11 12.85 -3.06
N VAL A 122 -6.74 12.42 -1.86
CA VAL A 122 -6.17 13.29 -0.83
C VAL A 122 -4.74 12.92 -0.52
N GLU A 123 -3.90 13.92 -0.27
CA GLU A 123 -2.54 13.75 0.18
C GLU A 123 -2.41 14.14 1.65
N ILE A 124 -1.92 13.20 2.46
CA ILE A 124 -1.35 13.44 3.78
C ILE A 124 0.16 13.51 3.58
N GLN A 125 0.82 14.59 3.95
CA GLN A 125 2.22 14.85 3.59
C GLN A 125 3.22 13.77 4.06
N PHE A 126 2.99 13.19 5.25
CA PHE A 126 3.80 12.11 5.82
C PHE A 126 2.97 11.19 6.72
N ALA A 127 3.39 9.94 6.82
CA ALA A 127 2.77 8.95 7.70
C ALA A 127 2.72 9.41 9.17
N ASP A 128 3.73 10.14 9.60
CA ASP A 128 3.81 10.71 10.96
C ASP A 128 2.67 11.69 11.27
N TYR A 129 1.97 12.23 10.28
CA TYR A 129 0.93 13.24 10.45
C TYR A 129 -0.50 12.70 10.43
N ILE A 130 -0.72 11.48 9.92
CA ILE A 130 -2.05 10.89 9.78
C ILE A 130 -2.81 10.73 11.12
N TRP A 131 -2.09 10.70 12.25
CA TRP A 131 -2.66 10.34 13.55
C TRP A 131 -3.86 11.19 13.94
N THR A 132 -3.87 12.47 13.60
CA THR A 132 -5.02 13.35 13.85
C THR A 132 -6.22 13.05 12.94
N GLY A 133 -6.00 12.39 11.80
CA GLY A 133 -7.02 11.93 10.85
C GLY A 133 -7.48 10.48 11.05
N VAL A 134 -6.81 9.70 11.90
CA VAL A 134 -7.15 8.28 12.14
C VAL A 134 -8.55 8.13 12.74
N ASN A 135 -9.02 9.08 13.56
CA ASN A 135 -10.38 9.02 14.07
C ASN A 135 -11.43 8.96 12.95
N GLN A 136 -11.26 9.73 11.89
CA GLN A 136 -12.18 9.74 10.74
C GLN A 136 -12.05 8.46 9.92
N LEU A 137 -10.84 7.90 9.79
CA LEU A 137 -10.68 6.57 9.18
C LEU A 137 -11.46 5.50 9.93
N VAL A 138 -11.29 5.45 11.26
CA VAL A 138 -11.88 4.39 12.12
C VAL A 138 -13.39 4.60 12.32
N SER A 139 -13.84 5.84 12.58
CA SER A 139 -15.22 6.09 12.99
C SER A 139 -16.17 6.15 11.80
N GLU A 140 -15.69 6.65 10.66
CA GLU A 140 -16.55 6.99 9.53
C GLU A 140 -16.23 6.16 8.28
N LEU A 141 -15.04 6.34 7.68
CA LEU A 141 -14.73 5.75 6.39
C LEU A 141 -14.82 4.21 6.41
N SER A 142 -14.24 3.60 7.43
CA SER A 142 -14.16 2.15 7.55
C SER A 142 -15.51 1.47 7.78
N LYS A 143 -16.48 2.18 8.36
CA LYS A 143 -17.75 1.61 8.83
C LYS A 143 -18.96 1.95 7.96
N SER A 144 -18.87 2.98 7.12
CA SER A 144 -20.03 3.50 6.38
C SER A 144 -20.72 2.43 5.55
N TYR A 145 -20.00 1.63 4.78
CA TYR A 145 -20.56 0.57 3.96
C TYR A 145 -21.20 -0.55 4.80
N TYR A 146 -20.49 -1.00 5.84
CA TYR A 146 -20.94 -2.05 6.73
C TYR A 146 -22.19 -1.65 7.51
N LEU A 147 -22.17 -0.51 8.19
CA LEU A 147 -23.28 -0.03 9.03
C LEU A 147 -24.52 0.35 8.23
N THR A 148 -24.38 0.68 6.97
CA THR A 148 -25.52 1.00 6.09
C THR A 148 -26.05 -0.21 5.32
N ASN A 149 -25.56 -1.40 5.64
CA ASN A 149 -25.98 -2.63 4.97
C ASN A 149 -25.74 -2.56 3.45
N GLY A 150 -24.52 -2.13 3.05
CA GLY A 150 -24.09 -2.03 1.66
C GLY A 150 -24.67 -0.84 0.87
N LYS A 151 -25.33 0.12 1.54
CA LYS A 151 -26.02 1.22 0.84
C LYS A 151 -25.18 2.46 0.61
N TRP A 152 -24.12 2.66 1.39
CA TRP A 152 -23.27 3.84 1.31
C TRP A 152 -21.79 3.47 1.40
N ASN A 153 -21.17 3.39 0.26
CA ASN A 153 -19.71 3.25 0.12
C ASN A 153 -19.03 4.64 0.10
N VAL A 154 -17.80 4.71 0.57
CA VAL A 154 -16.97 5.93 0.54
C VAL A 154 -15.82 5.71 -0.44
N GLN A 155 -15.98 6.21 -1.66
CA GLN A 155 -14.96 6.12 -2.70
C GLN A 155 -13.94 7.24 -2.52
N THR A 156 -12.73 6.89 -2.07
CA THR A 156 -11.63 7.85 -1.87
C THR A 156 -10.28 7.17 -1.91
N VAL A 157 -9.25 7.89 -2.34
CA VAL A 157 -7.85 7.50 -2.22
C VAL A 157 -7.13 8.45 -1.27
N ILE A 158 -6.51 7.91 -0.24
CA ILE A 158 -5.71 8.68 0.74
C ILE A 158 -4.25 8.28 0.52
N ARG A 159 -3.49 9.16 -0.13
CA ARG A 159 -2.07 8.99 -0.41
C ARG A 159 -1.25 9.44 0.78
N ILE A 160 -0.28 8.62 1.18
CA ILE A 160 0.55 8.87 2.36
C ILE A 160 2.00 8.52 2.05
N PRO A 161 2.88 9.50 1.83
CA PRO A 161 4.32 9.30 1.84
C PRO A 161 4.79 8.69 3.17
N ILE A 162 5.57 7.61 3.10
CA ILE A 162 5.95 6.78 4.23
C ILE A 162 7.43 6.38 4.14
N GLY A 163 7.98 5.87 5.24
CA GLY A 163 9.28 5.23 5.28
C GLY A 163 10.45 6.18 5.50
N ALA A 164 11.62 5.58 5.71
CA ALA A 164 12.88 6.26 6.01
C ALA A 164 13.76 6.50 4.75
N TYR A 165 15.08 6.58 4.94
CA TYR A 165 16.09 6.78 3.88
C TYR A 165 15.95 8.06 3.04
N GLY A 166 15.24 9.07 3.57
CA GLY A 166 15.11 10.39 2.93
C GLY A 166 15.57 11.53 3.83
N SER A 167 16.38 11.26 4.86
CA SER A 167 16.85 12.25 5.85
C SER A 167 15.72 12.98 6.59
N GLY A 168 14.56 12.29 6.75
CA GLY A 168 13.38 12.87 7.39
C GLY A 168 13.46 12.94 8.92
N GLY A 169 14.30 12.11 9.53
CA GLY A 169 14.43 12.04 10.98
C GLY A 169 13.14 11.63 11.69
N PRO A 170 12.94 12.02 12.96
CA PRO A 170 11.90 11.44 13.83
C PRO A 170 10.45 11.77 13.44
N TYR A 171 10.22 12.80 12.62
CA TYR A 171 8.86 13.28 12.30
C TYR A 171 8.45 13.13 10.83
N HIS A 172 9.31 12.48 10.01
CA HIS A 172 9.05 12.34 8.57
C HIS A 172 9.51 10.97 8.04
N SER A 173 9.63 9.96 8.90
CA SER A 173 10.19 8.66 8.53
C SER A 173 9.40 7.48 9.10
N GLY A 174 8.19 7.72 9.60
CA GLY A 174 7.35 6.70 10.20
C GLY A 174 6.99 5.58 9.22
N SER A 175 6.89 4.36 9.75
CA SER A 175 6.31 3.19 9.12
C SER A 175 5.16 2.72 10.01
N ILE A 176 3.94 2.71 9.49
CA ILE A 176 2.69 2.58 10.26
C ILE A 176 1.72 1.55 9.66
N GLU A 177 2.23 0.66 8.83
CA GLU A 177 1.45 -0.29 8.05
C GLU A 177 0.51 -1.12 8.93
N SER A 178 1.00 -1.65 10.05
CA SER A 178 0.22 -2.45 11.00
C SER A 178 -0.93 -1.65 11.61
N SER A 179 -0.70 -0.38 11.93
CA SER A 179 -1.74 0.47 12.54
C SER A 179 -2.90 0.73 11.58
N ILE A 180 -2.62 0.92 10.30
CA ILE A 180 -3.66 1.18 9.29
C ILE A 180 -4.32 -0.11 8.82
N THR A 181 -3.57 -1.19 8.61
CA THR A 181 -4.15 -2.50 8.23
C THR A 181 -4.98 -3.14 9.33
N ALA A 182 -4.82 -2.70 10.59
CA ALA A 182 -5.71 -3.09 11.70
C ALA A 182 -7.13 -2.53 11.55
N ILE A 183 -7.33 -1.44 10.79
CA ILE A 183 -8.64 -0.82 10.55
C ILE A 183 -9.35 -1.59 9.43
N LYS A 184 -10.40 -2.34 9.78
CA LYS A 184 -11.18 -3.13 8.81
C LYS A 184 -12.15 -2.23 8.03
N GLY A 185 -12.48 -2.63 6.79
CA GLY A 185 -13.31 -1.81 5.88
C GLY A 185 -12.52 -0.73 5.12
N ILE A 186 -11.19 -0.71 5.22
CA ILE A 186 -10.27 0.13 4.44
C ILE A 186 -9.30 -0.76 3.70
N LYS A 187 -9.11 -0.54 2.40
CA LYS A 187 -8.06 -1.22 1.64
C LYS A 187 -6.74 -0.47 1.75
N VAL A 188 -5.63 -1.22 1.75
CA VAL A 188 -4.29 -0.65 1.91
C VAL A 188 -3.38 -1.17 0.82
N VAL A 189 -2.77 -0.28 0.03
CA VAL A 189 -1.85 -0.62 -1.05
C VAL A 189 -0.49 0.03 -0.85
N TYR A 190 0.56 -0.60 -1.36
CA TYR A 190 1.93 -0.14 -1.19
C TYR A 190 2.81 -0.53 -2.41
N PRO A 191 2.92 0.31 -3.44
CA PRO A 191 3.76 0.04 -4.61
C PRO A 191 5.25 0.04 -4.28
N SER A 192 6.00 -0.81 -4.96
CA SER A 192 7.46 -0.89 -4.86
C SER A 192 8.21 -0.28 -6.06
N ASN A 193 7.49 0.10 -7.12
CA ASN A 193 8.07 0.58 -8.37
C ASN A 193 7.09 1.48 -9.14
N ALA A 194 7.58 2.15 -10.20
CA ALA A 194 6.82 3.13 -10.97
C ALA A 194 5.60 2.54 -11.68
N ALA A 195 5.71 1.33 -12.22
CA ALA A 195 4.58 0.70 -12.90
C ALA A 195 3.46 0.34 -11.90
N ASP A 196 3.83 -0.22 -10.74
CA ASP A 196 2.86 -0.51 -9.68
C ASP A 196 2.28 0.78 -9.07
N MET A 197 3.07 1.86 -8.98
CA MET A 197 2.57 3.18 -8.55
C MET A 197 1.40 3.64 -9.44
N LYS A 198 1.59 3.65 -10.77
CA LYS A 198 0.54 4.05 -11.72
C LYS A 198 -0.67 3.10 -11.65
N GLY A 199 -0.41 1.81 -11.74
CA GLY A 199 -1.47 0.80 -11.82
C GLY A 199 -2.32 0.72 -10.54
N LEU A 200 -1.70 0.75 -9.35
CA LEU A 200 -2.39 0.70 -8.07
C LEU A 200 -3.13 2.01 -7.75
N LEU A 201 -2.56 3.17 -8.09
CA LEU A 201 -3.26 4.45 -7.91
C LEU A 201 -4.54 4.51 -8.74
N LYS A 202 -4.50 4.04 -9.97
CA LYS A 202 -5.69 3.94 -10.82
C LYS A 202 -6.66 2.87 -10.32
N GLY A 203 -6.16 1.69 -9.91
CA GLY A 203 -6.98 0.66 -9.28
C GLY A 203 -7.70 1.17 -8.03
N ALA A 204 -6.99 1.92 -7.18
CA ALA A 204 -7.55 2.55 -5.99
C ALA A 204 -8.63 3.61 -6.32
N PHE A 205 -8.42 4.40 -7.38
CA PHE A 205 -9.39 5.40 -7.81
C PHE A 205 -10.71 4.77 -8.33
N TYR A 206 -10.62 3.64 -9.01
CA TYR A 206 -11.82 2.92 -9.50
C TYR A 206 -12.48 2.05 -8.43
N ASP A 207 -11.79 1.76 -7.34
CA ASP A 207 -12.36 0.96 -6.24
C ASP A 207 -13.42 1.78 -5.48
N PRO A 208 -14.61 1.21 -5.22
CA PRO A 208 -15.68 1.93 -4.52
C PRO A 208 -15.44 2.07 -3.01
N ASN A 209 -14.39 1.48 -2.47
CA ASN A 209 -14.07 1.52 -1.04
C ASN A 209 -13.02 2.59 -0.72
N PRO A 210 -12.87 2.97 0.55
CA PRO A 210 -11.75 3.81 0.97
C PRO A 210 -10.43 3.04 0.80
N VAL A 211 -9.45 3.67 0.14
CA VAL A 211 -8.13 3.10 -0.08
C VAL A 211 -7.06 4.01 0.51
N VAL A 212 -6.24 3.48 1.40
CA VAL A 212 -4.99 4.12 1.82
C VAL A 212 -3.86 3.60 0.93
N MET A 213 -3.13 4.51 0.30
CA MET A 213 -1.99 4.21 -0.54
C MET A 213 -0.72 4.73 0.11
N PHE A 214 0.10 3.82 0.59
CA PHE A 214 1.44 4.14 1.07
C PHE A 214 2.42 4.30 -0.08
N GLU A 215 3.26 5.32 -0.01
CA GLU A 215 4.21 5.67 -1.06
C GLU A 215 5.59 5.89 -0.44
N HIS A 216 6.50 4.92 -0.60
CA HIS A 216 7.81 5.01 0.04
C HIS A 216 8.64 6.16 -0.55
N LYS A 217 8.87 7.22 0.23
CA LYS A 217 9.55 8.45 -0.24
C LYS A 217 10.99 8.21 -0.72
N GLY A 218 11.70 7.20 -0.18
CA GLY A 218 13.02 6.80 -0.65
C GLY A 218 13.03 6.21 -2.05
N LEU A 219 11.87 5.72 -2.54
CA LEU A 219 11.72 5.16 -3.88
C LEU A 219 11.30 6.20 -4.93
N TYR A 220 10.70 7.32 -4.55
CA TYR A 220 10.16 8.31 -5.48
C TYR A 220 11.14 8.71 -6.59
N TRP A 221 12.37 9.02 -6.20
CA TRP A 221 13.42 9.47 -7.12
C TRP A 221 14.48 8.40 -7.42
N SER A 222 14.35 7.20 -6.83
CA SER A 222 15.35 6.12 -6.90
C SER A 222 16.78 6.60 -6.58
N LYS A 223 16.92 7.52 -5.63
CA LYS A 223 18.23 8.07 -5.21
C LYS A 223 18.88 7.23 -4.10
N VAL A 224 18.10 6.42 -3.40
CA VAL A 224 18.63 5.47 -2.40
C VAL A 224 19.42 4.39 -3.13
N PRO A 225 20.66 4.07 -2.70
CA PRO A 225 21.45 3.01 -3.33
C PRO A 225 20.69 1.67 -3.37
N GLY A 226 20.74 1.01 -4.53
CA GLY A 226 20.06 -0.28 -4.73
C GLY A 226 18.59 -0.20 -5.16
N THR A 227 18.03 1.00 -5.37
CA THR A 227 16.62 1.19 -5.76
C THR A 227 16.40 1.41 -7.27
N ALA A 228 17.38 1.10 -8.11
CA ALA A 228 17.26 1.30 -9.56
C ALA A 228 16.05 0.57 -10.18
N ALA A 229 15.67 -0.58 -9.63
CA ALA A 229 14.51 -1.37 -10.07
C ALA A 229 13.15 -0.73 -9.70
N ALA A 230 13.14 0.40 -8.98
CA ALA A 230 11.93 1.20 -8.76
C ALA A 230 11.54 2.01 -10.01
N LYS A 231 12.45 2.19 -10.96
CA LYS A 231 12.17 2.80 -12.27
C LYS A 231 11.64 1.74 -13.22
N ASN A 232 10.64 2.10 -14.01
CA ASN A 232 10.09 1.24 -15.06
C ASN A 232 9.84 2.04 -16.33
N ILE A 233 9.62 1.34 -17.44
CA ILE A 233 8.97 1.94 -18.61
C ILE A 233 7.62 2.47 -18.16
N GLN A 234 7.25 3.67 -18.60
CA GLN A 234 5.94 4.27 -18.29
C GLN A 234 4.84 3.37 -18.84
N PRO A 235 3.97 2.81 -17.99
CA PRO A 235 2.85 2.00 -18.46
C PRO A 235 1.88 2.80 -19.31
N ALA A 236 1.16 2.10 -20.17
CA ALA A 236 0.12 2.69 -21.01
C ALA A 236 -0.99 3.37 -20.17
N ASP A 237 -1.74 4.28 -20.82
CA ASP A 237 -2.80 5.05 -20.16
C ASP A 237 -3.99 4.21 -19.69
N ASP A 238 -4.12 2.99 -20.16
CA ASP A 238 -5.13 2.03 -19.74
C ASP A 238 -4.64 1.03 -18.70
N TYR A 239 -3.38 1.13 -18.26
CA TYR A 239 -2.79 0.23 -17.28
C TYR A 239 -3.39 0.42 -15.90
N ILE A 240 -3.98 -0.65 -15.35
CA ILE A 240 -4.65 -0.67 -14.04
C ILE A 240 -4.34 -2.01 -13.36
N ILE A 241 -4.03 -1.97 -12.07
CA ILE A 241 -3.80 -3.15 -11.24
C ILE A 241 -5.00 -3.35 -10.30
N PRO A 242 -5.59 -4.57 -10.25
CA PRO A 242 -6.62 -4.91 -9.26
C PRO A 242 -6.02 -4.92 -7.85
N LEU A 243 -6.77 -4.40 -6.88
CA LEU A 243 -6.35 -4.48 -5.48
C LEU A 243 -6.52 -5.91 -4.94
N GLY A 244 -5.63 -6.32 -4.06
CA GLY A 244 -5.65 -7.68 -3.48
C GLY A 244 -4.89 -8.72 -4.32
N LYS A 245 -4.03 -8.30 -5.27
CA LYS A 245 -3.20 -9.18 -6.08
C LYS A 245 -1.72 -8.91 -5.88
N ALA A 246 -1.01 -9.93 -5.40
CA ALA A 246 0.44 -9.93 -5.29
C ALA A 246 1.12 -10.18 -6.65
N ARG A 247 2.42 -9.92 -6.70
CA ARG A 247 3.25 -10.20 -7.88
C ARG A 247 4.54 -10.89 -7.46
N ILE A 248 4.92 -11.95 -8.17
CA ILE A 248 6.28 -12.46 -8.08
C ILE A 248 7.20 -11.46 -8.79
N PHE A 249 7.98 -10.73 -8.00
CA PHE A 249 8.92 -9.72 -8.50
C PHE A 249 10.19 -10.37 -9.07
N GLN A 250 10.66 -11.46 -8.44
CA GLN A 250 11.76 -12.28 -8.88
C GLN A 250 11.41 -13.76 -8.66
N HIS A 251 11.60 -14.59 -9.69
CA HIS A 251 11.45 -16.03 -9.58
C HIS A 251 12.75 -16.68 -9.09
N ALA A 252 12.63 -17.77 -8.34
CA ALA A 252 13.72 -18.71 -8.15
C ALA A 252 13.84 -19.66 -9.35
N ASP A 253 15.01 -20.24 -9.56
CA ASP A 253 15.26 -21.23 -10.62
C ASP A 253 14.53 -22.54 -10.30
N ALA A 254 13.90 -23.15 -11.31
CA ALA A 254 13.18 -24.41 -11.16
C ALA A 254 14.06 -25.51 -10.53
N ALA A 255 15.31 -25.63 -10.97
CA ALA A 255 16.25 -26.61 -10.40
C ALA A 255 16.52 -26.39 -8.90
N LYS A 256 16.53 -25.15 -8.43
CA LYS A 256 16.71 -24.81 -7.01
C LYS A 256 15.45 -25.10 -6.19
N ILE A 257 14.29 -24.92 -6.82
CA ILE A 257 13.01 -25.30 -6.21
C ILE A 257 12.94 -26.82 -6.05
N ASP A 258 13.19 -27.55 -7.12
CA ASP A 258 13.10 -29.01 -7.13
C ASP A 258 14.10 -29.69 -6.17
N SER A 259 15.27 -29.08 -5.94
CA SER A 259 16.27 -29.55 -4.97
C SER A 259 16.03 -29.12 -3.53
N GLY A 260 15.00 -28.30 -3.24
CA GLY A 260 14.73 -27.75 -1.91
C GLY A 260 15.73 -26.66 -1.46
N GLU A 261 16.54 -26.14 -2.40
CA GLU A 261 17.57 -25.10 -2.13
C GLU A 261 17.05 -23.67 -2.32
N SER A 262 15.74 -23.49 -2.44
CA SER A 262 15.13 -22.20 -2.63
C SER A 262 14.39 -21.70 -1.40
N MET A 263 14.13 -20.39 -1.33
CA MET A 263 13.31 -19.76 -0.29
C MET A 263 12.44 -18.65 -0.85
N LEU A 264 11.36 -18.37 -0.13
CA LEU A 264 10.42 -17.27 -0.39
C LEU A 264 10.73 -16.07 0.49
N VAL A 265 10.78 -14.88 -0.10
CA VAL A 265 10.70 -13.61 0.61
C VAL A 265 9.35 -12.97 0.34
N VAL A 266 8.54 -12.77 1.38
CA VAL A 266 7.27 -12.03 1.33
C VAL A 266 7.54 -10.60 1.81
N THR A 267 7.28 -9.61 0.96
CA THR A 267 7.61 -8.23 1.28
C THR A 267 6.80 -7.22 0.44
N TYR A 268 7.09 -5.93 0.58
CA TYR A 268 6.47 -4.83 -0.13
C TYR A 268 7.36 -3.57 -0.07
N GLY A 269 7.07 -2.55 -0.88
CA GLY A 269 7.75 -1.26 -0.85
C GLY A 269 9.27 -1.38 -0.92
N MET A 270 9.98 -0.76 0.04
CA MET A 270 11.45 -0.79 0.09
C MET A 270 12.02 -2.20 0.32
N GLY A 271 11.29 -3.07 1.00
CA GLY A 271 11.70 -4.45 1.27
C GLY A 271 12.00 -5.25 -0.01
N VAL A 272 11.26 -4.99 -1.10
CA VAL A 272 11.50 -5.61 -2.41
C VAL A 272 12.93 -5.31 -2.90
N HIS A 273 13.38 -4.07 -2.74
CA HIS A 273 14.71 -3.64 -3.19
C HIS A 273 15.84 -4.19 -2.33
N TRP A 274 15.64 -4.27 -1.02
CA TRP A 274 16.62 -4.94 -0.14
C TRP A 274 16.73 -6.42 -0.46
N ALA A 275 15.59 -7.12 -0.62
CA ALA A 275 15.56 -8.53 -1.00
C ALA A 275 16.22 -8.77 -2.36
N LEU A 276 15.91 -7.95 -3.38
CA LEU A 276 16.50 -8.03 -4.71
C LEU A 276 18.03 -7.86 -4.71
N ASN A 277 18.55 -6.93 -3.90
CA ASN A 277 20.00 -6.74 -3.82
C ASN A 277 20.69 -7.83 -3.01
N ALA A 278 20.08 -8.32 -1.94
CA ALA A 278 20.60 -9.42 -1.14
C ALA A 278 20.62 -10.75 -1.95
N SER A 279 19.58 -10.99 -2.77
CA SER A 279 19.44 -12.22 -3.58
C SER A 279 20.58 -12.43 -4.58
N LYS A 280 21.30 -11.37 -4.97
CA LYS A 280 22.47 -11.47 -5.85
C LYS A 280 23.59 -12.35 -5.28
N SER A 281 23.61 -12.55 -3.94
CA SER A 281 24.55 -13.47 -3.29
C SER A 281 24.10 -14.94 -3.34
N PHE A 282 22.86 -15.20 -3.77
CA PHE A 282 22.23 -16.53 -3.79
C PHE A 282 21.57 -16.76 -5.16
N PRO A 283 22.36 -16.92 -6.24
CA PRO A 283 21.83 -17.02 -7.60
C PRO A 283 20.78 -18.12 -7.75
N GLY A 284 19.61 -17.79 -8.25
CA GLY A 284 18.51 -18.71 -8.51
C GLY A 284 17.77 -19.24 -7.28
N GLN A 285 18.19 -18.92 -6.05
CA GLN A 285 17.62 -19.52 -4.84
C GLN A 285 16.47 -18.71 -4.23
N ILE A 286 16.30 -17.44 -4.60
CA ILE A 286 15.37 -16.52 -3.93
C ILE A 286 14.19 -16.17 -4.84
N GLU A 287 12.98 -16.50 -4.39
CA GLU A 287 11.75 -15.94 -4.94
C GLU A 287 11.32 -14.73 -4.08
N ILE A 288 10.95 -13.64 -4.74
CA ILE A 288 10.46 -12.43 -4.05
C ILE A 288 9.01 -12.21 -4.45
N LEU A 289 8.12 -12.30 -3.48
CA LEU A 289 6.69 -12.00 -3.61
C LEU A 289 6.44 -10.59 -3.09
N ASP A 290 6.14 -9.67 -4.01
CA ASP A 290 5.69 -8.31 -3.69
C ASP A 290 4.18 -8.32 -3.47
N LEU A 291 3.76 -8.00 -2.25
CA LEU A 291 2.35 -8.03 -1.87
C LEU A 291 1.52 -6.98 -2.58
N ARG A 292 2.07 -5.80 -2.95
CA ARG A 292 1.37 -4.67 -3.57
C ARG A 292 0.16 -4.16 -2.76
N THR A 293 -0.66 -5.08 -2.24
CA THR A 293 -1.82 -4.80 -1.38
C THR A 293 -1.61 -5.45 -0.03
N LEU A 294 -1.62 -4.63 1.03
CA LEU A 294 -1.43 -5.10 2.40
C LEU A 294 -2.75 -5.53 3.04
N TYR A 295 -3.88 -4.96 2.61
CA TYR A 295 -5.20 -5.40 3.05
C TYR A 295 -6.29 -5.05 2.02
N PRO A 296 -7.16 -6.00 1.62
CA PRO A 296 -6.94 -7.43 1.79
C PRO A 296 -5.75 -7.91 0.93
N TYR A 297 -4.90 -8.77 1.47
CA TYR A 297 -3.75 -9.31 0.73
C TYR A 297 -4.08 -10.60 -0.02
N ASP A 298 -3.25 -10.96 -1.00
CA ASP A 298 -3.39 -12.16 -1.84
C ASP A 298 -2.91 -13.41 -1.07
N TRP A 299 -3.80 -14.00 -0.26
CA TRP A 299 -3.46 -15.19 0.50
C TRP A 299 -3.16 -16.39 -0.39
N ASP A 300 -3.88 -16.55 -1.49
CA ASP A 300 -3.69 -17.66 -2.44
C ASP A 300 -2.27 -17.65 -3.03
N ALA A 301 -1.78 -16.46 -3.41
CA ALA A 301 -0.40 -16.32 -3.91
C ALA A 301 0.64 -16.62 -2.83
N ILE A 302 0.40 -16.17 -1.58
CA ILE A 302 1.28 -16.48 -0.45
C ILE A 302 1.30 -17.98 -0.20
N GLU A 303 0.14 -18.62 -0.07
CA GLU A 303 0.01 -20.06 0.18
C GLU A 303 0.69 -20.89 -0.91
N ALA A 304 0.47 -20.53 -2.19
CA ALA A 304 1.10 -21.21 -3.33
C ALA A 304 2.63 -21.10 -3.28
N SER A 305 3.16 -19.91 -2.99
CA SER A 305 4.61 -19.67 -2.90
C SER A 305 5.23 -20.37 -1.67
N VAL A 306 4.53 -20.38 -0.52
CA VAL A 306 4.99 -21.12 0.67
C VAL A 306 5.09 -22.61 0.39
N LYS A 307 4.07 -23.21 -0.23
CA LYS A 307 4.08 -24.64 -0.61
C LYS A 307 5.18 -24.98 -1.62
N LYS A 308 5.59 -24.03 -2.41
CA LYS A 308 6.63 -24.18 -3.43
C LYS A 308 8.05 -24.16 -2.85
N HIS A 309 8.29 -23.32 -1.82
CA HIS A 309 9.64 -23.06 -1.31
C HIS A 309 9.93 -23.64 0.08
N ASN A 310 8.91 -23.86 0.91
CA ASN A 310 8.99 -24.47 2.26
C ASN A 310 9.82 -23.67 3.29
N LYS A 311 10.57 -22.64 2.88
CA LYS A 311 11.39 -21.74 3.69
C LYS A 311 10.91 -20.31 3.44
N VAL A 312 10.49 -19.61 4.49
CA VAL A 312 9.81 -18.32 4.36
C VAL A 312 10.46 -17.25 5.20
N PHE A 313 10.70 -16.10 4.58
CA PHE A 313 11.18 -14.88 5.21
C PHE A 313 10.21 -13.74 4.95
N VAL A 314 9.69 -13.10 6.01
CA VAL A 314 8.81 -11.92 5.92
C VAL A 314 9.61 -10.68 6.28
N LEU A 315 9.67 -9.72 5.36
CA LEU A 315 10.49 -8.52 5.46
C LEU A 315 9.65 -7.26 5.45
N THR A 316 9.89 -6.36 6.42
CA THR A 316 9.25 -5.04 6.53
C THR A 316 10.25 -3.96 6.92
N GLU A 317 9.92 -2.68 6.70
CA GLU A 317 10.66 -1.55 7.28
C GLU A 317 10.13 -1.17 8.67
N GLU A 318 8.92 -1.54 9.00
CA GLU A 318 8.26 -1.27 10.28
C GLU A 318 9.06 -1.81 11.48
N PRO A 319 9.02 -1.18 12.68
CA PRO A 319 9.52 -1.82 13.90
C PRO A 319 8.91 -3.21 14.07
N ILE A 320 9.75 -4.22 14.29
CA ILE A 320 9.35 -5.63 14.14
C ILE A 320 8.26 -6.08 15.13
N MET A 321 8.23 -5.53 16.36
CA MET A 321 7.25 -5.92 17.37
C MET A 321 5.86 -5.40 17.00
N ASN A 322 4.88 -6.28 16.96
CA ASN A 322 3.50 -6.02 16.54
C ASN A 322 3.37 -5.48 15.10
N SER A 323 4.38 -5.73 14.26
CA SER A 323 4.40 -5.31 12.87
C SER A 323 3.46 -6.15 12.00
N TYR A 324 3.20 -5.63 10.80
CA TYR A 324 2.54 -6.37 9.74
C TYR A 324 3.28 -7.69 9.39
N ALA A 325 4.62 -7.66 9.39
CA ALA A 325 5.43 -8.85 9.15
C ALA A 325 5.25 -9.91 10.23
N GLN A 326 5.14 -9.51 11.50
CA GLN A 326 4.92 -10.45 12.61
C GLN A 326 3.54 -11.10 12.53
N ALA A 327 2.50 -10.33 12.18
CA ALA A 327 1.16 -10.87 11.97
C ALA A 327 1.12 -11.85 10.79
N MET A 328 1.76 -11.51 9.67
CA MET A 328 1.86 -12.37 8.50
C MET A 328 2.62 -13.67 8.79
N ALA A 329 3.77 -13.57 9.43
CA ALA A 329 4.56 -14.76 9.83
C ALA A 329 3.79 -15.66 10.79
N GLY A 330 3.04 -15.07 11.72
CA GLY A 330 2.16 -15.80 12.63
C GLY A 330 1.09 -16.59 11.89
N ARG A 331 0.43 -15.98 10.89
CA ARG A 331 -0.56 -16.66 10.06
C ARG A 331 0.05 -17.79 9.21
N ILE A 332 1.16 -17.52 8.55
CA ILE A 332 1.89 -18.54 7.75
C ILE A 332 2.29 -19.71 8.66
N GLY A 333 2.89 -19.43 9.82
CA GLY A 333 3.32 -20.44 10.77
C GLY A 333 2.17 -21.26 11.37
N SER A 334 0.96 -20.68 11.50
CA SER A 334 -0.23 -21.36 12.02
C SER A 334 -0.94 -22.19 10.95
N GLU A 335 -1.24 -21.58 9.78
CA GLU A 335 -2.09 -22.20 8.75
C GLU A 335 -1.29 -23.11 7.80
N LEU A 336 0.01 -22.81 7.58
CA LEU A 336 0.84 -23.53 6.61
C LEU A 336 1.98 -24.31 7.24
N PHE A 337 1.97 -24.53 8.57
CA PHE A 337 3.02 -25.21 9.34
C PHE A 337 3.51 -26.52 8.70
N LYS A 338 2.60 -27.34 8.20
CA LYS A 338 2.91 -28.64 7.61
C LYS A 338 3.72 -28.57 6.30
N TYR A 339 3.89 -27.37 5.73
CA TYR A 339 4.65 -27.14 4.51
C TYR A 339 6.00 -26.46 4.80
N LEU A 340 6.34 -26.19 6.05
CA LEU A 340 7.54 -25.45 6.42
C LEU A 340 8.66 -26.40 6.83
N ASP A 341 9.85 -26.21 6.25
CA ASP A 341 11.09 -26.91 6.61
C ASP A 341 11.88 -26.18 7.70
N ALA A 342 11.56 -24.90 7.92
CA ALA A 342 12.19 -24.03 8.92
C ALA A 342 11.17 -23.11 9.59
N PRO A 343 11.47 -22.55 10.79
CA PRO A 343 10.68 -21.47 11.35
C PRO A 343 10.61 -20.28 10.39
N VAL A 344 9.42 -19.66 10.27
CA VAL A 344 9.27 -18.43 9.47
C VAL A 344 10.17 -17.35 10.04
N GLN A 345 11.13 -16.87 9.26
CA GLN A 345 12.03 -15.78 9.66
C GLN A 345 11.40 -14.43 9.40
N MET A 346 11.78 -13.44 10.22
CA MET A 346 11.26 -12.06 10.11
C MET A 346 12.39 -11.06 10.29
N LEU A 347 12.32 -9.95 9.55
CA LEU A 347 13.18 -8.80 9.77
C LEU A 347 12.37 -7.51 9.62
N GLY A 348 12.55 -6.61 10.56
CA GLY A 348 12.04 -5.24 10.56
C GLY A 348 13.02 -4.30 11.23
N ALA A 349 12.63 -3.05 11.42
CA ALA A 349 13.41 -2.09 12.20
C ALA A 349 13.48 -2.52 13.68
N LYS A 350 14.46 -1.98 14.40
CA LYS A 350 14.52 -2.11 15.85
C LYS A 350 13.33 -1.40 16.49
N ASN A 351 12.81 -1.95 17.60
CA ASN A 351 11.69 -1.39 18.34
C ASN A 351 12.10 -0.11 19.09
N LEU A 352 12.18 0.98 18.36
CA LEU A 352 12.55 2.30 18.86
C LEU A 352 11.46 3.32 18.53
N PRO A 353 11.28 4.37 19.35
CA PRO A 353 10.13 5.29 19.21
C PRO A 353 10.19 6.20 17.97
N ALA A 354 11.38 6.39 17.38
CA ALA A 354 11.54 7.25 16.21
C ALA A 354 12.80 6.89 15.42
N VAL A 355 12.77 7.19 14.13
CA VAL A 355 13.93 7.04 13.23
C VAL A 355 14.92 8.18 13.48
N PRO A 356 16.20 7.90 13.78
CA PRO A 356 17.20 8.93 14.01
C PRO A 356 17.51 9.75 12.75
N LEU A 357 17.81 11.04 12.91
CA LEU A 357 18.27 11.90 11.80
C LEU A 357 19.70 11.55 11.35
N ASN A 358 20.56 11.07 12.26
CA ASN A 358 21.91 10.66 11.91
C ASN A 358 21.90 9.38 11.06
N SER A 359 22.51 9.42 9.88
CA SER A 359 22.51 8.32 8.92
C SER A 359 23.12 7.02 9.44
N GLY A 360 24.13 7.10 10.32
CA GLY A 360 24.73 5.92 10.95
C GLY A 360 23.77 5.23 11.91
N LEU A 361 23.04 6.02 12.71
CA LEU A 361 22.01 5.51 13.63
C LEU A 361 20.78 5.02 12.86
N GLU A 362 20.36 5.72 11.82
CA GLU A 362 19.27 5.29 10.91
C GLU A 362 19.61 3.90 10.33
N LYS A 363 20.81 3.73 9.74
CA LYS A 363 21.29 2.45 9.21
C LYS A 363 21.36 1.34 10.28
N ALA A 364 21.73 1.69 11.50
CA ALA A 364 21.79 0.74 12.61
C ALA A 364 20.40 0.27 13.07
N MET A 365 19.39 1.15 12.98
CA MET A 365 18.00 0.87 13.35
C MET A 365 17.27 0.04 12.27
N LEU A 366 17.33 0.48 11.02
CA LEU A 366 16.51 -0.03 9.92
C LEU A 366 17.08 -1.32 9.30
N PRO A 367 16.27 -2.14 8.62
CA PRO A 367 16.76 -3.16 7.70
C PRO A 367 17.65 -2.55 6.60
N ASN A 368 18.52 -3.37 6.08
CA ASN A 368 19.38 -3.06 4.94
C ASN A 368 19.83 -4.36 4.25
N VAL A 369 20.50 -4.25 3.11
CA VAL A 369 20.90 -5.39 2.30
C VAL A 369 21.72 -6.41 3.07
N GLU A 370 22.67 -5.96 3.93
CA GLU A 370 23.53 -6.84 4.70
C GLU A 370 22.76 -7.65 5.75
N LYS A 371 21.82 -7.01 6.46
CA LYS A 371 20.96 -7.70 7.44
C LYS A 371 20.02 -8.68 6.76
N VAL A 372 19.44 -8.31 5.60
CA VAL A 372 18.58 -9.19 4.80
C VAL A 372 19.35 -10.39 4.29
N LYS A 373 20.58 -10.16 3.78
CA LYS A 373 21.48 -11.24 3.34
C LYS A 373 21.77 -12.24 4.46
N ALA A 374 22.06 -11.77 5.68
CA ALA A 374 22.35 -12.64 6.82
C ALA A 374 21.16 -13.57 7.16
N VAL A 375 19.92 -13.04 7.12
CA VAL A 375 18.71 -13.86 7.33
C VAL A 375 18.52 -14.88 6.20
N MET A 376 18.75 -14.48 4.95
CA MET A 376 18.67 -15.42 3.80
C MET A 376 19.69 -16.54 3.93
N GLU A 377 20.93 -16.22 4.29
CA GLU A 377 22.00 -17.21 4.49
C GLU A 377 21.68 -18.23 5.59
N GLU A 378 21.18 -17.74 6.73
CA GLU A 378 20.73 -18.60 7.82
C GLU A 378 19.59 -19.53 7.38
N LEU A 379 18.56 -18.97 6.72
CA LEU A 379 17.38 -19.73 6.32
C LEU A 379 17.66 -20.75 5.22
N LEU A 380 18.56 -20.46 4.29
CA LEU A 380 19.00 -21.41 3.26
C LEU A 380 19.82 -22.57 3.85
N GLY A 381 20.40 -22.41 5.02
CA GLY A 381 21.14 -23.43 5.74
C GLY A 381 20.31 -24.50 6.44
N TRP A 382 18.99 -24.30 6.50
CA TRP A 382 18.02 -25.29 6.99
C TRP A 382 17.76 -26.34 5.89
#